data_5ce38b8bf8f5ec6ac4d2b25312a0df7d
#
_entry.id   5ce38b8bf8f5ec6ac4d2b25312a0df7d
#
_cell.length_a   1.000
_cell.length_b   1.000
_cell.length_c   1.000
_cell.angle_alpha   90.00
_cell.angle_beta   90.00
_cell.angle_gamma   90.00
#
_symmetry.space_group_name_H-M   'P 1'
#
loop_
_entity.id
_entity.type
_entity.pdbx_description
1 polymer ?
#
loop_
_entity_poly.entity_id
_entity_poly.type
_entity_poly.pdbx_seq_one_letter_code
_entity_poly.pdbx_strand_id
1 'polypeptide(L)'
;MKQELFKLIRKHHLNISIYTAEIFERRCQEEIIRSDEDQSSFVYLEFEFDEIKKIAQNDEDALKFWEVMLVALNRNNRGSDILGFLENDTGLGML
;
A
#
# COMPACT_ATOMS: atom_id res chain seq x y z
N MET A 1 -13.12 -2.05 -1.80
CA MET A 1 -12.08 -1.83 -0.77
C MET A 1 -11.33 -0.50 -0.91
N LYS A 2 -11.14 -0.02 -2.13
CA LYS A 2 -10.45 1.25 -2.38
C LYS A 2 -11.06 2.43 -1.62
N GLN A 3 -12.39 2.56 -1.66
CA GLN A 3 -13.08 3.66 -0.98
C GLN A 3 -13.01 3.55 0.54
N GLU A 4 -13.02 2.34 1.07
CA GLU A 4 -12.89 2.09 2.50
C GLU A 4 -11.52 2.52 3.00
N LEU A 5 -10.46 2.32 2.21
CA LEU A 5 -9.13 2.78 2.57
C LEU A 5 -9.08 4.31 2.65
N PHE A 6 -9.67 5.01 1.68
CA PHE A 6 -9.72 6.47 1.72
C PHE A 6 -10.54 6.98 2.90
N LYS A 7 -11.62 6.29 3.26
CA LYS A 7 -12.40 6.64 4.45
C LYS A 7 -11.57 6.50 5.73
N LEU A 8 -10.77 5.44 5.83
CA LEU A 8 -9.89 5.23 6.98
C LEU A 8 -8.83 6.34 7.07
N ILE A 9 -8.25 6.72 5.95
CA ILE A 9 -7.25 7.79 5.91
C ILE A 9 -7.87 9.09 6.41
N ARG A 10 -9.09 9.42 5.98
CA ARG A 10 -9.79 10.62 6.44
C ARG A 10 -10.17 10.54 7.91
N LYS A 11 -10.69 9.38 8.35
CA LYS A 11 -11.12 9.18 9.73
C LYS A 11 -10.01 9.41 10.74
N HIS A 12 -8.81 8.94 10.42
CA HIS A 12 -7.66 9.01 11.32
C HIS A 12 -6.72 10.16 11.00
N HIS A 13 -7.09 11.04 10.06
CA HIS A 13 -6.25 12.16 9.63
C HIS A 13 -4.83 11.72 9.26
N LEU A 14 -4.73 10.61 8.53
CA LEU A 14 -3.43 10.04 8.17
C LEU A 14 -2.79 10.86 7.03
N ASN A 15 -1.49 11.06 7.12
CA ASN A 15 -0.71 11.73 6.08
C ASN A 15 -0.12 10.68 5.13
N ILE A 16 -0.99 9.95 4.45
CA ILE A 16 -0.64 8.88 3.53
C ILE A 16 -1.29 9.16 2.18
N SER A 17 -0.51 9.03 1.12
CA SER A 17 -1.00 9.09 -0.26
C SER A 17 -0.84 7.71 -0.90
N ILE A 18 -1.89 7.27 -1.59
CA ILE A 18 -1.88 6.01 -2.32
C ILE A 18 -1.94 6.33 -3.82
N TYR A 19 -0.90 5.96 -4.55
CA TYR A 19 -0.84 6.22 -5.99
C TYR A 19 -1.81 5.31 -6.75
N THR A 20 -2.26 5.79 -7.90
CA THR A 20 -3.00 4.94 -8.83
C THR A 20 -2.11 3.81 -9.32
N ALA A 21 -2.71 2.74 -9.83
CA ALA A 21 -1.95 1.57 -10.29
C ALA A 21 -0.94 1.96 -11.38
N GLU A 22 -1.32 2.82 -12.31
CA GLU A 22 -0.44 3.27 -13.38
C GLU A 22 0.77 4.03 -12.86
N ILE A 23 0.56 4.96 -11.96
CA ILE A 23 1.65 5.77 -11.38
C ILE A 23 2.53 4.89 -10.49
N PHE A 24 1.93 4.00 -9.72
CA PHE A 24 2.68 3.11 -8.84
C PHE A 24 3.59 2.18 -9.65
N GLU A 25 3.10 1.61 -10.75
CA GLU A 25 3.93 0.77 -11.62
C GLU A 25 5.13 1.53 -12.16
N ARG A 26 4.92 2.77 -12.59
CA ARG A 26 6.00 3.63 -13.10
C ARG A 26 7.05 3.89 -12.01
N ARG A 27 6.60 4.19 -10.79
CA ARG A 27 7.51 4.43 -9.66
C ARG A 27 8.31 3.18 -9.30
N CYS A 28 7.67 2.01 -9.38
CA CYS A 28 8.38 0.74 -9.14
C CYS A 28 9.48 0.52 -10.17
N GLN A 29 9.20 0.80 -11.44
CA GLN A 29 10.19 0.66 -12.51
C GLN A 29 11.37 1.62 -12.29
N GLU A 30 11.10 2.86 -11.89
CA GLU A 30 12.15 3.83 -11.58
C GLU A 30 13.05 3.33 -10.43
N GLU A 31 12.47 2.73 -9.40
CA GLU A 31 13.24 2.20 -8.27
C GLU A 31 14.08 0.99 -8.68
N ILE A 32 13.58 0.13 -9.58
CA ILE A 32 14.34 -0.99 -10.12
C ILE A 32 15.57 -0.47 -10.85
N ILE A 33 15.40 0.53 -11.72
CA ILE A 33 16.49 1.12 -12.48
C ILE A 33 17.52 1.75 -11.55
N ARG A 34 17.06 2.53 -10.57
CA ARG A 34 17.95 3.17 -9.59
C ARG A 34 18.71 2.14 -8.77
N SER A 35 18.04 1.07 -8.34
CA SER A 35 18.67 -0.01 -7.59
C SER A 35 19.78 -0.68 -8.40
N ASP A 36 19.55 -0.91 -9.69
CA ASP A 36 20.56 -1.49 -10.56
C ASP A 36 21.77 -0.55 -10.74
N GLU A 37 21.53 0.75 -10.88
CA GLU A 37 22.61 1.73 -11.05
C GLU A 37 23.43 1.90 -9.77
N ASP A 38 22.78 1.98 -8.63
CA ASP A 38 23.43 2.24 -7.34
C ASP A 38 23.85 0.96 -6.63
N GLN A 39 23.49 -0.20 -7.16
CA GLN A 39 23.69 -1.50 -6.52
C GLN A 39 23.08 -1.54 -5.11
N SER A 40 22.03 -0.77 -4.90
CA SER A 40 21.28 -0.77 -3.66
C SER A 40 20.18 -1.82 -3.72
N SER A 41 19.57 -2.12 -2.60
CA SER A 41 18.44 -3.05 -2.54
C SER A 41 17.19 -2.33 -2.04
N PHE A 42 16.05 -2.88 -2.38
CA PHE A 42 14.76 -2.41 -1.89
C PHE A 42 13.87 -3.59 -1.57
N VAL A 43 12.83 -3.33 -0.75
CA VAL A 43 11.82 -4.33 -0.42
C VAL A 43 10.53 -3.94 -1.11
N TYR A 44 9.89 -4.93 -1.75
CA TYR A 44 8.60 -4.74 -2.41
C TYR A 44 7.61 -5.71 -1.81
N LEU A 45 6.45 -5.19 -1.38
CA LEU A 45 5.40 -5.98 -0.76
C LEU A 45 4.09 -5.77 -1.51
N GLU A 46 3.32 -6.85 -1.65
CA GLU A 46 1.98 -6.81 -2.23
C GLU A 46 0.98 -7.43 -1.24
N PHE A 47 -0.16 -6.76 -1.10
CA PHE A 47 -1.27 -7.26 -0.29
C PHE A 47 -2.53 -7.25 -1.13
N GLU A 48 -3.02 -8.43 -1.51
CA GLU A 48 -4.25 -8.55 -2.29
C GLU A 48 -5.46 -8.49 -1.36
N PHE A 49 -6.47 -7.71 -1.75
CA PHE A 49 -7.67 -7.53 -0.93
C PHE A 49 -8.39 -8.85 -0.68
N ASP A 50 -8.52 -9.69 -1.71
CA ASP A 50 -9.21 -10.97 -1.59
C ASP A 50 -8.48 -11.94 -0.67
N GLU A 51 -7.16 -11.95 -0.70
CA GLU A 51 -6.35 -12.79 0.16
C GLU A 51 -6.49 -12.39 1.63
N ILE A 52 -6.47 -11.09 1.91
CA ILE A 52 -6.67 -10.58 3.27
C ILE A 52 -8.07 -10.93 3.76
N LYS A 53 -9.08 -10.82 2.89
CA LYS A 53 -10.46 -11.16 3.25
C LYS A 53 -10.61 -12.65 3.59
N LYS A 54 -9.93 -13.52 2.84
CA LYS A 54 -9.94 -14.96 3.12
C LYS A 54 -9.31 -15.28 4.48
N ILE A 55 -8.18 -14.66 4.77
CA ILE A 55 -7.48 -14.86 6.03
C ILE A 55 -8.32 -14.35 7.20
N ALA A 56 -8.92 -13.19 7.06
CA ALA A 56 -9.75 -12.57 8.10
C ALA A 56 -11.10 -13.25 8.27
N GLN A 57 -11.57 -13.99 7.25
CA GLN A 57 -12.84 -14.74 7.24
C GLN A 57 -14.11 -13.87 7.16
N ASN A 58 -13.99 -12.55 7.31
CA ASN A 58 -15.12 -11.65 7.13
C ASN A 58 -14.63 -10.25 6.77
N ASP A 59 -15.55 -9.40 6.30
CA ASP A 59 -15.23 -8.05 5.84
C ASP A 59 -14.80 -7.12 6.98
N GLU A 60 -15.41 -7.27 8.14
CA GLU A 60 -15.14 -6.42 9.29
C GLU A 60 -13.72 -6.60 9.79
N ASP A 61 -13.24 -7.83 9.92
CA ASP A 61 -11.90 -8.11 10.36
C ASP A 61 -10.86 -7.72 9.29
N ALA A 62 -11.20 -7.89 8.02
CA ALA A 62 -10.35 -7.44 6.93
C ALA A 62 -10.16 -5.92 6.97
N LEU A 63 -11.24 -5.18 7.20
CA LEU A 63 -11.19 -3.72 7.29
C LEU A 63 -10.36 -3.29 8.50
N LYS A 64 -10.49 -3.99 9.61
CA LYS A 64 -9.70 -3.72 10.82
C LYS A 64 -8.20 -3.94 10.57
N PHE A 65 -7.85 -4.97 9.82
CA PHE A 65 -6.46 -5.20 9.41
C PHE A 65 -5.90 -3.99 8.66
N TRP A 66 -6.66 -3.48 7.67
CA TRP A 66 -6.23 -2.33 6.89
C TRP A 66 -6.12 -1.08 7.75
N GLU A 67 -7.04 -0.89 8.69
CA GLU A 67 -6.98 0.23 9.63
C GLU A 67 -5.70 0.19 10.45
N VAL A 68 -5.38 -0.94 11.06
CA VAL A 68 -4.17 -1.11 11.86
C VAL A 68 -2.92 -0.87 11.01
N MET A 69 -2.91 -1.44 9.81
CA MET A 69 -1.76 -1.32 8.91
C MET A 69 -1.53 0.14 8.49
N LEU A 70 -2.57 0.84 8.08
CA LEU A 70 -2.45 2.23 7.65
C LEU A 70 -1.99 3.14 8.80
N VAL A 71 -2.53 2.94 10.00
CA VAL A 71 -2.13 3.71 11.18
C VAL A 71 -0.65 3.45 11.50
N ALA A 72 -0.24 2.19 11.45
CA ALA A 72 1.16 1.84 11.70
C ALA A 72 2.11 2.45 10.67
N LEU A 73 1.73 2.40 9.38
CA LEU A 73 2.52 3.02 8.31
C LEU A 73 2.65 4.53 8.50
N ASN A 74 1.57 5.19 8.93
CA ASN A 74 1.59 6.62 9.16
C ASN A 74 2.56 6.99 10.30
N ARG A 75 2.62 6.19 11.36
CA ARG A 75 3.54 6.41 12.48
C ARG A 75 5.00 6.24 12.08
N ASN A 76 5.25 5.27 11.21
CA ASN A 76 6.60 4.90 10.81
C ASN A 76 7.01 5.50 9.47
N ASN A 77 6.20 6.40 8.93
CA ASN A 77 6.47 7.01 7.63
C ASN A 77 7.70 7.90 7.72
N ARG A 78 8.75 7.51 7.00
CA ARG A 78 10.01 8.27 6.92
C ARG A 78 10.12 9.05 5.62
N GLY A 79 8.99 9.20 4.89
CA GLY A 79 8.96 9.92 3.62
C GLY A 79 9.49 9.13 2.43
N SER A 80 9.97 7.90 2.64
CA SER A 80 10.55 7.08 1.58
C SER A 80 9.63 5.94 1.12
N ASP A 81 8.58 5.63 1.87
CA ASP A 81 7.67 4.55 1.52
C ASP A 81 6.69 5.00 0.45
N ILE A 82 6.53 4.17 -0.58
CA ILE A 82 5.63 4.42 -1.69
C ILE A 82 4.51 3.39 -1.65
N LEU A 83 3.27 3.88 -1.56
CA LEU A 83 2.07 3.04 -1.56
C LEU A 83 1.29 3.28 -2.83
N GLY A 84 0.80 2.21 -3.43
CA GLY A 84 -0.03 2.31 -4.62
C GLY A 84 -0.96 1.14 -4.78
N PHE A 85 -1.99 1.32 -5.60
CA PHE A 85 -2.89 0.23 -5.95
C PHE A 85 -2.22 -0.69 -6.96
N LEU A 86 -2.50 -1.99 -6.83
CA LEU A 86 -2.08 -2.98 -7.81
C LEU A 86 -2.96 -2.88 -9.05
N GLU A 87 -2.54 -3.52 -10.15
CA GLU A 87 -3.30 -3.53 -11.40
C GLU A 87 -4.74 -3.95 -11.15
N ASN A 88 -5.68 -3.28 -11.79
CA ASN A 88 -7.12 -3.49 -11.61
C ASN A 88 -7.62 -3.27 -10.18
N ASP A 89 -6.86 -2.51 -9.38
CA ASP A 89 -7.22 -2.19 -8.00
C ASP A 89 -7.49 -3.45 -7.14
N THR A 90 -6.72 -4.52 -7.37
CA THR A 90 -6.89 -5.79 -6.67
C THR A 90 -6.21 -5.84 -5.31
N GLY A 91 -5.41 -4.84 -4.98
CA GLY A 91 -4.70 -4.80 -3.72
C GLY A 91 -3.84 -3.56 -3.59
N LEU A 92 -2.99 -3.54 -2.58
CA LEU A 92 -2.01 -2.50 -2.35
C LEU A 92 -0.60 -3.06 -2.50
N GLY A 93 0.26 -2.27 -3.14
CA GLY A 93 1.69 -2.53 -3.15
C GLY A 93 2.41 -1.48 -2.31
N MET A 94 3.55 -1.86 -1.76
CA MET A 94 4.40 -0.97 -0.99
C MET A 94 5.85 -1.18 -1.39
N LEU A 95 6.53 -0.07 -1.60
CA LEU A 95 7.93 -0.09 -2.02
C LEU A 95 8.82 0.59 -0.99
#